data_7909154a85095c3556c364b4fe2d22a2
#
_entry.id   7909154a85095c3556c364b4fe2d22a2
#
_cell.length_a   1.000
_cell.length_b   1.000
_cell.length_c   1.000
_cell.angle_alpha   90.00
_cell.angle_beta   90.00
_cell.angle_gamma   90.00
#
_symmetry.space_group_name_H-M   'P 1'
#
loop_
_entity.id
_entity.type
_entity.pdbx_description
1 polymer ?
#
loop_
_entity_poly.entity_id
_entity_poly.type
_entity_poly.pdbx_seq_one_letter_code
_entity_poly.pdbx_strand_id
1 'polypeptide(L)'
;MTMQRIFGCAILNIRETALQATQSSQDRRDELDVCLAVPSAQSACEMEIGMKILLINGSPKGDRSNTLKLSKAFLEGILEIDKDAEIRQMNLSEKKIAPCRGCFACWNKTPGKCVMTDDMQEGIEGELWADLMIWSFPLYYFSVPGLLKNFIDRQLPMNLPFMEEQEGQTGSGGHPSRYDMSGKRHLLISTCGFYTAKNNYDSVTKLFDHVCGAGQYESIFCGQGELFRVPELKARTDEYLECVRQAGREYAQKQAISEDAKEKLRELLYPRDVFEKMADASWGVEKKSGEKEDPVLTFTRQMAALYNKDSFDQKERVLEIRYTDLGKAWQLSLIHI
;
A
#
# COMPACT_ATOMS: atom_id res chain seq x y z
N MET A 1 -43.29 -15.94 -17.85
CA MET A 1 -42.70 -16.64 -19.01
C MET A 1 -41.22 -16.76 -18.76
N THR A 2 -40.82 -17.95 -18.62
CA THR A 2 -39.66 -18.50 -17.87
C THR A 2 -38.34 -18.36 -18.62
N MET A 3 -37.31 -18.06 -17.86
CA MET A 3 -35.89 -17.89 -18.15
C MET A 3 -35.16 -19.20 -18.59
N GLN A 4 -35.74 -19.97 -19.54
CA GLN A 4 -35.24 -21.30 -19.90
C GLN A 4 -34.97 -21.50 -21.41
N ARG A 5 -34.76 -20.43 -22.19
CA ARG A 5 -34.54 -20.56 -23.66
C ARG A 5 -33.30 -19.86 -24.22
N ILE A 6 -32.23 -19.62 -23.41
CA ILE A 6 -30.99 -19.00 -23.93
C ILE A 6 -29.73 -19.91 -23.81
N PHE A 7 -29.86 -21.11 -23.25
CA PHE A 7 -28.71 -22.02 -23.11
C PHE A 7 -28.70 -23.21 -24.10
N GLY A 8 -29.39 -23.13 -25.22
CA GLY A 8 -29.59 -24.25 -26.15
C GLY A 8 -28.91 -24.17 -27.51
N CYS A 9 -27.94 -23.27 -27.77
CA CYS A 9 -27.39 -23.13 -29.13
C CYS A 9 -25.89 -22.92 -29.27
N ALA A 10 -25.07 -23.31 -28.29
CA ALA A 10 -23.62 -23.11 -28.34
C ALA A 10 -22.77 -24.39 -28.10
N ILE A 11 -23.35 -25.61 -28.16
CA ILE A 11 -22.62 -26.86 -27.88
C ILE A 11 -22.60 -27.83 -29.10
N LEU A 12 -22.64 -27.34 -30.30
CA LEU A 12 -22.52 -28.17 -31.49
C LEU A 12 -21.68 -27.51 -32.58
N ASN A 13 -20.35 -27.33 -32.37
CA ASN A 13 -19.40 -27.12 -33.47
C ASN A 13 -17.92 -27.14 -33.03
N ILE A 14 -17.51 -27.97 -32.08
CA ILE A 14 -16.09 -28.22 -31.80
C ILE A 14 -15.86 -29.73 -31.73
N ARG A 15 -16.02 -30.43 -32.87
CA ARG A 15 -15.63 -31.83 -32.97
C ARG A 15 -15.27 -32.30 -34.39
N GLU A 16 -14.71 -31.44 -35.22
CA GLU A 16 -14.18 -31.87 -36.53
C GLU A 16 -13.07 -30.98 -37.05
N THR A 17 -11.90 -30.88 -36.38
CA THR A 17 -10.64 -30.38 -36.98
C THR A 17 -9.41 -30.77 -36.15
N ALA A 18 -9.34 -32.01 -35.71
CA ALA A 18 -8.14 -32.53 -35.06
C ALA A 18 -7.84 -33.95 -35.52
N LEU A 19 -7.66 -34.14 -36.82
CA LEU A 19 -7.18 -35.41 -37.37
C LEU A 19 -6.67 -35.20 -38.84
N GLN A 20 -5.57 -34.45 -39.01
CA GLN A 20 -4.73 -34.49 -40.21
C GLN A 20 -3.52 -33.57 -40.04
N ALA A 21 -2.52 -34.00 -39.32
CA ALA A 21 -1.14 -33.51 -39.42
C ALA A 21 -0.18 -34.39 -38.61
N THR A 22 -0.08 -35.68 -38.98
CA THR A 22 1.08 -36.50 -38.63
C THR A 22 1.39 -37.37 -39.82
N GLN A 23 2.31 -36.92 -40.65
CA GLN A 23 3.16 -37.75 -41.52
C GLN A 23 3.92 -36.83 -42.49
N SER A 24 5.18 -36.62 -42.21
CA SER A 24 6.30 -36.46 -43.13
C SER A 24 7.35 -35.50 -42.56
N SER A 25 8.38 -36.04 -42.02
CA SER A 25 9.79 -35.57 -42.17
C SER A 25 10.71 -36.46 -41.38
N GLN A 26 10.93 -37.63 -41.92
CA GLN A 26 12.13 -38.40 -41.71
C GLN A 26 12.78 -38.44 -43.10
N ASP A 27 13.83 -37.64 -43.29
CA ASP A 27 14.92 -37.77 -44.19
C ASP A 27 15.52 -36.39 -44.49
N ARG A 28 16.64 -36.14 -43.87
CA ARG A 28 17.85 -35.51 -44.43
C ARG A 28 18.81 -35.19 -43.28
N ARG A 29 19.59 -36.18 -42.91
CA ARG A 29 20.93 -35.96 -42.36
C ARG A 29 21.87 -36.18 -43.54
N ASP A 30 22.75 -35.26 -43.75
CA ASP A 30 24.18 -35.35 -44.02
C ASP A 30 24.65 -34.16 -44.86
N GLU A 31 25.84 -33.71 -44.48
CA GLU A 31 26.75 -32.78 -45.18
C GLU A 31 26.53 -31.26 -44.95
N LEU A 32 27.31 -30.67 -44.06
CA LEU A 32 28.56 -29.96 -44.35
C LEU A 32 29.07 -29.21 -43.12
N ASP A 33 30.10 -29.77 -42.51
CA ASP A 33 31.03 -29.04 -41.66
C ASP A 33 31.70 -27.92 -42.45
N VAL A 34 31.38 -26.67 -42.14
CA VAL A 34 32.22 -25.53 -42.41
C VAL A 34 32.34 -24.69 -41.14
N CYS A 35 33.46 -24.91 -40.44
CA CYS A 35 33.92 -23.99 -39.40
C CYS A 35 34.10 -22.59 -40.00
N LEU A 36 33.16 -21.69 -39.71
CA LEU A 36 33.40 -20.26 -39.72
C LEU A 36 33.34 -19.77 -38.27
N ALA A 37 34.53 -19.57 -37.69
CA ALA A 37 34.73 -18.85 -36.47
C ALA A 37 34.19 -17.42 -36.68
N VAL A 38 33.00 -17.17 -36.13
CA VAL A 38 32.49 -15.81 -35.97
C VAL A 38 33.09 -15.28 -34.66
N PRO A 39 33.81 -14.14 -34.69
CA PRO A 39 34.30 -13.56 -33.44
C PRO A 39 33.10 -13.17 -32.59
N SER A 40 33.09 -13.60 -31.34
CA SER A 40 32.14 -13.16 -30.33
C SER A 40 32.39 -11.66 -30.04
N ALA A 41 31.85 -10.82 -30.89
CA ALA A 41 31.58 -9.45 -30.56
C ALA A 41 30.17 -9.44 -29.99
N GLN A 42 30.06 -9.22 -28.69
CA GLN A 42 28.95 -8.46 -28.10
C GLN A 42 29.08 -8.43 -26.61
N SER A 43 29.90 -7.55 -26.09
CA SER A 43 29.43 -6.74 -25.03
C SER A 43 28.56 -5.63 -25.65
N ALA A 44 27.32 -5.95 -26.01
CA ALA A 44 26.31 -4.91 -26.11
C ALA A 44 26.23 -4.33 -24.71
N CYS A 45 26.61 -3.07 -24.58
CA CYS A 45 26.30 -2.24 -23.44
C CYS A 45 24.77 -2.21 -23.39
N GLU A 46 24.15 -3.16 -22.66
CA GLU A 46 22.78 -2.98 -22.17
C GLU A 46 22.88 -1.76 -21.29
N MET A 47 22.37 -0.63 -21.77
CA MET A 47 22.08 0.51 -20.90
C MET A 47 21.13 -0.05 -19.87
N GLU A 48 21.63 -0.28 -18.66
CA GLU A 48 20.78 -0.61 -17.51
C GLU A 48 19.81 0.56 -17.36
N ILE A 49 18.60 0.37 -17.85
CA ILE A 49 17.52 1.34 -17.65
C ILE A 49 17.20 1.28 -16.17
N GLY A 50 17.34 2.41 -15.46
CA GLY A 50 17.09 2.50 -14.04
C GLY A 50 15.67 2.02 -13.68
N MET A 51 15.50 1.49 -12.47
CA MET A 51 14.23 0.99 -11.95
C MET A 51 13.15 2.08 -11.97
N LYS A 52 11.98 1.79 -12.51
CA LYS A 52 10.81 2.70 -12.48
C LYS A 52 9.98 2.44 -11.25
N ILE A 53 9.84 3.45 -10.39
CA ILE A 53 9.21 3.34 -9.09
C ILE A 53 7.99 4.27 -8.99
N LEU A 54 6.84 3.70 -8.67
CA LEU A 54 5.64 4.45 -8.30
C LEU A 54 5.46 4.43 -6.77
N LEU A 55 5.60 5.59 -6.14
CA LEU A 55 5.29 5.78 -4.73
C LEU A 55 3.85 6.29 -4.58
N ILE A 56 2.95 5.43 -4.10
CA ILE A 56 1.54 5.76 -3.81
C ILE A 56 1.43 6.15 -2.34
N ASN A 57 1.29 7.45 -2.07
CA ASN A 57 1.10 7.95 -0.71
C ASN A 57 -0.39 8.04 -0.38
N GLY A 58 -0.90 7.04 0.36
CA GLY A 58 -2.29 6.94 0.83
C GLY A 58 -2.57 7.71 2.12
N SER A 59 -1.60 8.46 2.66
CA SER A 59 -1.81 9.25 3.88
C SER A 59 -2.66 10.49 3.61
N PRO A 60 -3.72 10.76 4.41
CA PRO A 60 -4.45 12.03 4.33
C PRO A 60 -3.61 13.27 4.65
N LYS A 61 -2.45 13.10 5.29
CA LYS A 61 -1.51 14.20 5.63
C LYS A 61 -0.62 14.60 4.44
N GLY A 62 -0.70 13.91 3.29
CA GLY A 62 0.13 14.17 2.12
C GLY A 62 1.62 14.15 2.46
N ASP A 63 2.35 15.17 2.07
CA ASP A 63 3.80 15.28 2.31
C ASP A 63 4.19 15.38 3.80
N ARG A 64 3.25 15.69 4.68
CA ARG A 64 3.49 15.71 6.14
C ARG A 64 3.32 14.34 6.81
N SER A 65 3.16 13.29 6.04
CA SER A 65 3.01 11.93 6.55
C SER A 65 4.29 11.42 7.22
N ASN A 66 4.14 10.85 8.42
CA ASN A 66 5.25 10.15 9.07
C ASN A 66 5.68 8.91 8.28
N THR A 67 4.74 8.17 7.73
CA THR A 67 5.02 7.00 6.90
C THR A 67 5.82 7.37 5.64
N LEU A 68 5.53 8.53 5.05
CA LEU A 68 6.26 8.99 3.88
C LEU A 68 7.75 9.25 4.17
N LYS A 69 8.12 9.57 5.43
CA LYS A 69 9.54 9.70 5.82
C LYS A 69 10.27 8.36 5.67
N LEU A 70 9.63 7.25 6.06
CA LEU A 70 10.19 5.91 5.87
C LEU A 70 10.32 5.60 4.38
N SER A 71 9.28 5.87 3.60
CA SER A 71 9.29 5.63 2.15
C SER A 71 10.38 6.44 1.44
N LYS A 72 10.59 7.69 1.83
CA LYS A 72 11.68 8.52 1.30
C LYS A 72 13.05 7.97 1.68
N ALA A 73 13.25 7.55 2.93
CA ALA A 73 14.51 6.93 3.35
C ALA A 73 14.80 5.63 2.57
N PHE A 74 13.79 4.81 2.30
CA PHE A 74 13.93 3.62 1.46
C PHE A 74 14.34 3.98 0.02
N LEU A 75 13.68 4.97 -0.58
CA LEU A 75 14.01 5.48 -1.92
C LEU A 75 15.41 6.08 -1.99
N GLU A 76 15.84 6.82 -0.96
CA GLU A 76 17.21 7.32 -0.85
C GLU A 76 18.22 6.16 -0.92
N GLY A 77 17.95 5.05 -0.20
CA GLY A 77 18.78 3.85 -0.25
C GLY A 77 18.81 3.21 -1.65
N ILE A 78 17.68 3.17 -2.37
CA ILE A 78 17.67 2.71 -3.77
C ILE A 78 18.55 3.61 -4.64
N LEU A 79 18.37 4.94 -4.56
CA LEU A 79 19.10 5.90 -5.38
C LEU A 79 20.62 5.95 -5.10
N GLU A 80 21.07 5.49 -3.94
CA GLU A 80 22.49 5.34 -3.67
C GLU A 80 23.14 4.23 -4.53
N ILE A 81 22.35 3.23 -4.92
CA ILE A 81 22.79 2.06 -5.71
C ILE A 81 22.41 2.22 -7.18
N ASP A 82 21.12 2.46 -7.46
CA ASP A 82 20.56 2.70 -8.79
C ASP A 82 20.30 4.20 -8.97
N LYS A 83 21.29 4.91 -9.53
CA LYS A 83 21.22 6.36 -9.71
C LYS A 83 20.30 6.78 -10.84
N ASP A 84 19.99 5.86 -11.73
CA ASP A 84 19.14 6.08 -12.90
C ASP A 84 17.68 5.71 -12.63
N ALA A 85 17.35 5.29 -11.37
CA ALA A 85 15.98 4.99 -10.96
C ALA A 85 15.07 6.20 -11.15
N GLU A 86 13.96 5.99 -11.84
CA GLU A 86 12.92 7.01 -12.05
C GLU A 86 11.82 6.87 -11.00
N ILE A 87 11.54 7.93 -10.25
CA ILE A 87 10.52 7.93 -9.19
C ILE A 87 9.37 8.84 -9.57
N ARG A 88 8.15 8.30 -9.54
CA ARG A 88 6.90 9.07 -9.58
C ARG A 88 6.21 8.94 -8.24
N GLN A 89 5.88 10.07 -7.61
CA GLN A 89 5.10 10.12 -6.36
C GLN A 89 3.68 10.57 -6.65
N MET A 90 2.70 9.81 -6.16
CA MET A 90 1.28 10.15 -6.20
C MET A 90 0.76 10.36 -4.78
N ASN A 91 0.46 11.60 -4.40
CA ASN A 91 -0.20 11.94 -3.14
C ASN A 91 -1.72 11.82 -3.30
N LEU A 92 -2.33 10.77 -2.79
CA LEU A 92 -3.78 10.55 -2.94
C LEU A 92 -4.64 11.62 -2.24
N SER A 93 -4.07 12.34 -1.25
CA SER A 93 -4.73 13.49 -0.61
C SER A 93 -4.92 14.70 -1.54
N GLU A 94 -4.17 14.76 -2.62
CA GLU A 94 -4.22 15.84 -3.61
C GLU A 94 -4.99 15.42 -4.87
N LYS A 95 -5.37 14.14 -4.96
CA LYS A 95 -6.06 13.55 -6.12
C LYS A 95 -7.57 13.44 -5.88
N LYS A 96 -8.32 13.64 -6.94
CA LYS A 96 -9.77 13.45 -6.95
C LYS A 96 -10.09 12.05 -7.44
N ILE A 97 -10.10 11.07 -6.54
CA ILE A 97 -10.44 9.68 -6.84
C ILE A 97 -11.72 9.32 -6.07
N ALA A 98 -12.84 9.32 -6.77
CA ALA A 98 -14.12 8.98 -6.18
C ALA A 98 -14.24 7.47 -5.90
N PRO A 99 -15.05 7.04 -4.92
CA PRO A 99 -15.32 5.63 -4.66
C PRO A 99 -15.84 4.90 -5.90
N CYS A 100 -15.47 3.63 -6.05
CA CYS A 100 -16.01 2.79 -7.11
C CYS A 100 -17.54 2.63 -6.95
N ARG A 101 -18.29 2.81 -8.05
CA ARG A 101 -19.76 2.68 -8.05
C ARG A 101 -20.24 1.25 -8.25
N GLY A 102 -19.37 0.28 -8.49
CA GLY A 102 -19.74 -1.10 -8.77
C GLY A 102 -20.57 -1.27 -10.05
N CYS A 103 -20.46 -0.36 -11.01
CA CYS A 103 -21.30 -0.34 -12.20
C CYS A 103 -20.83 -1.28 -13.32
N PHE A 104 -19.62 -1.86 -13.20
CA PHE A 104 -18.98 -2.76 -14.16
C PHE A 104 -18.88 -2.26 -15.61
N ALA A 105 -19.06 -0.95 -15.82
CA ALA A 105 -18.94 -0.36 -17.16
C ALA A 105 -17.53 -0.55 -17.75
N CYS A 106 -16.51 -0.58 -16.91
CA CYS A 106 -15.13 -0.85 -17.29
C CYS A 106 -14.87 -2.29 -17.81
N TRP A 107 -15.84 -3.17 -17.71
CA TRP A 107 -15.80 -4.52 -18.27
C TRP A 107 -16.64 -4.67 -19.53
N ASN A 108 -17.77 -3.94 -19.63
CA ASN A 108 -18.73 -4.16 -20.71
C ASN A 108 -18.91 -2.98 -21.68
N LYS A 109 -18.90 -1.72 -21.20
CA LYS A 109 -19.12 -0.52 -22.04
C LYS A 109 -17.82 0.12 -22.50
N THR A 110 -16.84 0.21 -21.59
CA THR A 110 -15.53 0.83 -21.82
C THR A 110 -14.41 -0.09 -21.33
N PRO A 111 -14.22 -1.27 -21.96
CA PRO A 111 -13.25 -2.25 -21.48
C PRO A 111 -11.87 -1.65 -21.21
N GLY A 112 -11.37 -1.85 -19.99
CA GLY A 112 -10.09 -1.32 -19.55
C GLY A 112 -10.10 0.15 -19.10
N LYS A 113 -11.25 0.85 -19.16
CA LYS A 113 -11.37 2.25 -18.72
C LYS A 113 -12.57 2.45 -17.80
N CYS A 114 -12.35 3.21 -16.72
CA CYS A 114 -13.47 3.65 -15.90
C CYS A 114 -14.31 4.71 -16.63
N VAL A 115 -15.64 4.69 -16.45
CA VAL A 115 -16.54 5.72 -17.00
C VAL A 115 -16.49 7.03 -16.21
N MET A 116 -15.92 7.02 -15.01
CA MET A 116 -15.71 8.23 -14.22
C MET A 116 -14.41 8.90 -14.67
N THR A 117 -14.52 10.19 -15.00
CA THR A 117 -13.38 11.01 -15.41
C THR A 117 -12.82 11.71 -14.18
N ASP A 118 -11.81 11.12 -13.57
CA ASP A 118 -11.10 11.64 -12.42
C ASP A 118 -9.62 11.17 -12.46
N ASP A 119 -8.84 11.48 -11.41
CA ASP A 119 -7.39 11.24 -11.42
C ASP A 119 -6.99 9.75 -11.33
N MET A 120 -7.96 8.81 -11.29
CA MET A 120 -7.64 7.38 -11.25
C MET A 120 -6.95 6.89 -12.53
N GLN A 121 -7.20 7.54 -13.66
CA GLN A 121 -6.52 7.16 -14.90
C GLN A 121 -5.00 7.34 -14.79
N GLU A 122 -4.54 8.44 -14.19
CA GLU A 122 -3.11 8.67 -13.89
C GLU A 122 -2.54 7.57 -12.98
N GLY A 123 -3.35 7.10 -12.00
CA GLY A 123 -2.97 6.00 -11.12
C GLY A 123 -2.73 4.70 -11.88
N ILE A 124 -3.65 4.31 -12.74
CA ILE A 124 -3.53 3.10 -13.57
C ILE A 124 -2.31 3.21 -14.52
N GLU A 125 -2.11 4.36 -15.16
CA GLU A 125 -0.95 4.58 -16.04
C GLU A 125 0.37 4.52 -15.25
N GLY A 126 0.37 5.03 -14.02
CA GLY A 126 1.51 4.93 -13.11
C GLY A 126 1.85 3.49 -12.74
N GLU A 127 0.85 2.67 -12.40
CA GLU A 127 1.05 1.25 -12.07
C GLU A 127 1.55 0.44 -13.27
N LEU A 128 1.03 0.72 -14.46
CA LEU A 128 1.50 0.06 -15.70
C LEU A 128 2.93 0.47 -16.06
N TRP A 129 3.31 1.70 -15.77
CA TRP A 129 4.65 2.22 -16.04
C TRP A 129 5.70 1.68 -15.07
N ALA A 130 5.37 1.49 -13.78
CA ALA A 130 6.32 1.16 -12.74
C ALA A 130 6.76 -0.31 -12.77
N ASP A 131 8.00 -0.58 -12.38
CA ASP A 131 8.55 -1.90 -12.06
C ASP A 131 8.32 -2.23 -10.58
N LEU A 132 8.39 -1.21 -9.71
CA LEU A 132 8.14 -1.31 -8.28
C LEU A 132 7.04 -0.34 -7.86
N MET A 133 5.99 -0.84 -7.20
CA MET A 133 4.95 -0.04 -6.56
C MET A 133 5.18 -0.02 -5.04
N ILE A 134 5.40 1.16 -4.47
CA ILE A 134 5.53 1.37 -3.04
C ILE A 134 4.22 1.94 -2.50
N TRP A 135 3.53 1.15 -1.67
CA TRP A 135 2.29 1.52 -1.00
C TRP A 135 2.62 2.12 0.35
N SER A 136 2.62 3.45 0.47
CA SER A 136 2.97 4.21 1.66
C SER A 136 1.73 4.72 2.37
N PHE A 137 1.39 4.23 3.56
CA PHE A 137 0.16 4.61 4.26
C PHE A 137 0.25 4.40 5.78
N PRO A 138 -0.42 5.25 6.59
CA PRO A 138 -0.61 4.95 8.01
C PRO A 138 -1.69 3.87 8.19
N LEU A 139 -1.54 3.05 9.23
CA LEU A 139 -2.59 2.12 9.62
C LEU A 139 -3.77 2.90 10.22
N TYR A 140 -4.93 2.85 9.60
CA TYR A 140 -6.15 3.49 10.09
C TYR A 140 -7.20 2.43 10.40
N TYR A 141 -7.58 2.35 11.67
CA TYR A 141 -8.56 1.39 12.18
C TYR A 141 -8.31 -0.04 11.69
N PHE A 142 -7.05 -0.48 11.86
CA PHE A 142 -6.52 -1.80 11.44
C PHE A 142 -6.54 -2.08 9.93
N SER A 143 -6.68 -1.06 9.08
CA SER A 143 -6.69 -1.23 7.63
C SER A 143 -6.02 -0.04 6.92
N VAL A 144 -6.15 0.03 5.61
CA VAL A 144 -5.68 1.16 4.80
C VAL A 144 -6.60 2.37 4.97
N PRO A 145 -6.10 3.61 4.83
CA PRO A 145 -6.94 4.80 4.80
C PRO A 145 -7.96 4.77 3.66
N GLY A 146 -9.11 5.44 3.84
CA GLY A 146 -10.18 5.49 2.84
C GLY A 146 -9.73 5.96 1.45
N LEU A 147 -8.79 6.93 1.38
CA LEU A 147 -8.22 7.39 0.11
C LEU A 147 -7.52 6.26 -0.64
N LEU A 148 -6.72 5.45 0.07
CA LEU A 148 -6.03 4.31 -0.52
C LEU A 148 -7.02 3.19 -0.89
N LYS A 149 -8.06 2.97 -0.08
CA LYS A 149 -9.11 1.99 -0.40
C LYS A 149 -9.87 2.38 -1.67
N ASN A 150 -10.20 3.66 -1.84
CA ASN A 150 -10.80 4.15 -3.08
C ASN A 150 -9.91 3.86 -4.29
N PHE A 151 -8.60 4.11 -4.18
CA PHE A 151 -7.63 3.81 -5.23
C PHE A 151 -7.62 2.32 -5.59
N ILE A 152 -7.53 1.44 -4.58
CA ILE A 152 -7.53 -0.02 -4.76
C ILE A 152 -8.84 -0.48 -5.45
N ASP A 153 -10.01 -0.02 -4.98
CA ASP A 153 -11.30 -0.40 -5.57
C ASP A 153 -11.47 0.06 -7.03
N ARG A 154 -10.74 1.09 -7.41
CA ARG A 154 -10.78 1.67 -8.75
C ARG A 154 -9.81 1.02 -9.73
N GLN A 155 -9.04 -0.01 -9.32
CA GLN A 155 -8.20 -0.85 -10.18
C GLN A 155 -9.01 -1.87 -11.00
N LEU A 156 -10.32 -2.01 -10.78
CA LEU A 156 -11.17 -2.96 -11.50
C LEU A 156 -11.03 -2.93 -13.05
N PRO A 157 -10.78 -1.79 -13.72
CA PRO A 157 -10.49 -1.76 -15.17
C PRO A 157 -9.27 -2.58 -15.59
N MET A 158 -8.33 -2.80 -14.69
CA MET A 158 -7.11 -3.57 -14.97
C MET A 158 -7.36 -5.08 -15.03
N ASN A 159 -8.55 -5.54 -14.63
CA ASN A 159 -8.91 -6.95 -14.63
C ASN A 159 -9.89 -7.29 -15.76
N LEU A 160 -9.90 -8.55 -16.16
CA LEU A 160 -10.81 -9.11 -17.13
C LEU A 160 -12.11 -9.57 -16.45
N PRO A 161 -13.27 -9.59 -17.17
CA PRO A 161 -14.56 -9.87 -16.55
C PRO A 161 -14.83 -11.35 -16.22
N PHE A 162 -14.03 -12.27 -16.75
CA PHE A 162 -14.21 -13.70 -16.48
C PHE A 162 -13.35 -14.16 -15.29
N MET A 163 -13.73 -15.26 -14.67
CA MET A 163 -13.03 -15.85 -13.55
C MET A 163 -12.22 -17.06 -14.01
N GLU A 164 -11.01 -17.16 -13.48
CA GLU A 164 -10.12 -18.30 -13.65
C GLU A 164 -9.52 -18.72 -12.30
N GLU A 165 -9.19 -19.98 -12.15
CA GLU A 165 -8.29 -20.43 -11.08
C GLU A 165 -6.90 -19.90 -11.39
N GLN A 166 -6.31 -19.14 -10.45
CA GLN A 166 -4.94 -18.65 -10.57
C GLN A 166 -4.09 -19.30 -9.48
N GLU A 167 -2.92 -19.78 -9.86
CA GLU A 167 -1.97 -20.38 -8.94
C GLU A 167 -1.56 -19.34 -7.87
N GLY A 168 -1.59 -19.72 -6.60
CA GLY A 168 -1.24 -18.82 -5.48
C GLY A 168 -2.34 -17.88 -5.00
N GLN A 169 -3.54 -17.90 -5.56
CA GLN A 169 -4.66 -17.10 -5.05
C GLN A 169 -5.23 -17.64 -3.74
N THR A 170 -5.60 -16.71 -2.86
CA THR A 170 -6.14 -17.02 -1.53
C THR A 170 -7.67 -17.12 -1.49
N GLY A 171 -8.33 -17.11 -2.63
CA GLY A 171 -9.79 -17.15 -2.77
C GLY A 171 -10.27 -18.26 -3.70
N SER A 172 -11.59 -18.38 -3.87
CA SER A 172 -12.24 -19.37 -4.73
C SER A 172 -12.32 -18.93 -6.20
N GLY A 173 -11.27 -18.29 -6.70
CA GLY A 173 -11.15 -17.79 -8.05
C GLY A 173 -10.88 -16.28 -8.09
N GLY A 174 -10.34 -15.81 -9.18
CA GLY A 174 -10.01 -14.40 -9.40
C GLY A 174 -10.25 -13.97 -10.85
N HIS A 175 -10.19 -12.69 -11.06
CA HIS A 175 -10.24 -12.09 -12.39
C HIS A 175 -8.80 -11.91 -12.87
N PRO A 176 -8.39 -12.52 -14.00
CA PRO A 176 -7.04 -12.35 -14.51
C PRO A 176 -6.79 -10.89 -14.91
N SER A 177 -5.53 -10.49 -14.83
CA SER A 177 -5.13 -9.16 -15.27
C SER A 177 -5.36 -8.96 -16.76
N ARG A 178 -5.79 -7.77 -17.14
CA ARG A 178 -5.90 -7.33 -18.53
C ARG A 178 -4.54 -7.03 -19.15
N TYR A 179 -3.57 -6.71 -18.31
CA TYR A 179 -2.23 -6.28 -18.71
C TYR A 179 -1.20 -7.30 -18.22
N ASP A 180 -0.07 -7.33 -18.87
CA ASP A 180 1.08 -8.09 -18.36
C ASP A 180 1.60 -7.41 -17.10
N MET A 181 1.37 -8.04 -15.97
CA MET A 181 1.84 -7.63 -14.65
C MET A 181 3.00 -8.48 -14.16
N SER A 182 3.53 -9.38 -15.02
CA SER A 182 4.69 -10.18 -14.70
C SER A 182 5.91 -9.29 -14.47
N GLY A 183 6.71 -9.60 -13.48
CA GLY A 183 7.87 -8.77 -13.11
C GLY A 183 7.56 -7.50 -12.32
N LYS A 184 6.29 -7.11 -12.15
CA LYS A 184 5.89 -6.01 -11.25
C LYS A 184 6.06 -6.44 -9.80
N ARG A 185 6.61 -5.53 -8.98
CA ARG A 185 6.89 -5.78 -7.57
C ARG A 185 6.14 -4.82 -6.68
N HIS A 186 5.88 -5.26 -5.47
CA HIS A 186 5.15 -4.47 -4.49
C HIS A 186 5.90 -4.39 -3.16
N LEU A 187 5.91 -3.22 -2.56
CA LEU A 187 6.43 -2.98 -1.22
C LEU A 187 5.41 -2.19 -0.41
N LEU A 188 5.05 -2.70 0.75
CA LEU A 188 4.18 -2.01 1.69
C LEU A 188 5.03 -1.30 2.74
N ILE A 189 4.89 0.00 2.89
CA ILE A 189 5.51 0.76 3.97
C ILE A 189 4.40 1.40 4.78
N SER A 190 4.27 1.02 6.04
CA SER A 190 3.21 1.53 6.90
C SER A 190 3.67 1.79 8.32
N THR A 191 3.08 2.82 8.94
CA THR A 191 3.29 3.13 10.36
C THR A 191 1.97 3.07 11.12
N CYS A 192 2.02 2.66 12.40
CA CYS A 192 0.86 2.72 13.28
C CYS A 192 1.19 3.42 14.61
N GLY A 193 0.14 3.87 15.30
CA GLY A 193 0.25 4.51 16.60
C GLY A 193 0.38 3.55 17.78
N PHE A 194 0.39 2.23 17.53
CA PHE A 194 0.59 1.23 18.59
C PHE A 194 2.08 1.08 18.95
N TYR A 195 2.37 0.54 20.14
CA TYR A 195 3.77 0.33 20.55
C TYR A 195 4.53 -0.67 19.65
N THR A 196 3.80 -1.55 18.96
CA THR A 196 4.36 -2.53 18.02
C THR A 196 3.48 -2.67 16.79
N ALA A 197 4.06 -3.04 15.66
CA ALA A 197 3.33 -3.44 14.46
C ALA A 197 2.76 -4.87 14.56
N LYS A 198 3.34 -5.72 15.42
CA LYS A 198 2.95 -7.14 15.54
C LYS A 198 1.46 -7.29 15.87
N ASN A 199 0.76 -8.15 15.12
CA ASN A 199 -0.67 -8.47 15.23
C ASN A 199 -1.63 -7.28 14.96
N ASN A 200 -1.14 -6.19 14.38
CA ASN A 200 -1.98 -5.04 14.04
C ASN A 200 -2.23 -4.92 12.53
N TYR A 201 -1.55 -5.70 11.71
CA TYR A 201 -1.59 -5.60 10.25
C TYR A 201 -2.25 -6.80 9.55
N ASP A 202 -2.88 -7.73 10.27
CA ASP A 202 -3.44 -8.97 9.70
C ASP A 202 -4.46 -8.69 8.59
N SER A 203 -5.34 -7.69 8.79
CA SER A 203 -6.32 -7.30 7.76
C SER A 203 -5.66 -6.65 6.54
N VAL A 204 -4.59 -5.87 6.74
CA VAL A 204 -3.81 -5.26 5.65
C VAL A 204 -3.09 -6.35 4.86
N THR A 205 -2.40 -7.26 5.55
CA THR A 205 -1.72 -8.40 4.93
C THR A 205 -2.69 -9.20 4.09
N LYS A 206 -3.88 -9.53 4.66
CA LYS A 206 -4.89 -10.30 3.94
C LYS A 206 -5.46 -9.54 2.72
N LEU A 207 -5.64 -8.23 2.82
CA LEU A 207 -6.03 -7.40 1.68
C LEU A 207 -5.00 -7.48 0.55
N PHE A 208 -3.72 -7.31 0.88
CA PHE A 208 -2.66 -7.30 -0.14
C PHE A 208 -2.31 -8.70 -0.65
N ASP A 209 -2.56 -9.77 0.11
CA ASP A 209 -2.55 -11.13 -0.41
C ASP A 209 -3.52 -11.32 -1.59
N HIS A 210 -4.66 -10.63 -1.55
CA HIS A 210 -5.62 -10.65 -2.67
C HIS A 210 -5.26 -9.66 -3.79
N VAL A 211 -4.62 -8.54 -3.49
CA VAL A 211 -4.27 -7.51 -4.48
C VAL A 211 -3.01 -7.88 -5.26
N CYS A 212 -1.99 -8.37 -4.56
CA CYS A 212 -0.67 -8.63 -5.14
C CYS A 212 -0.34 -10.12 -5.29
N GLY A 213 -1.11 -11.01 -4.65
CA GLY A 213 -0.77 -12.41 -4.45
C GLY A 213 -0.09 -12.66 -3.10
N ALA A 214 -0.43 -13.79 -2.46
CA ALA A 214 0.12 -14.13 -1.14
C ALA A 214 1.64 -14.30 -1.20
N GLY A 215 2.36 -13.54 -0.38
CA GLY A 215 3.83 -13.56 -0.34
C GLY A 215 4.53 -12.93 -1.55
N GLN A 216 3.79 -12.25 -2.45
CA GLN A 216 4.34 -11.59 -3.62
C GLN A 216 4.68 -10.11 -3.38
N TYR A 217 4.89 -9.71 -2.15
CA TYR A 217 5.28 -8.36 -1.77
C TYR A 217 6.18 -8.35 -0.55
N GLU A 218 7.01 -7.33 -0.45
CA GLU A 218 7.79 -7.03 0.75
C GLU A 218 7.02 -6.05 1.65
N SER A 219 7.35 -6.02 2.95
CA SER A 219 6.69 -5.10 3.88
C SER A 219 7.62 -4.53 4.95
N ILE A 220 7.44 -3.25 5.26
CA ILE A 220 8.04 -2.54 6.37
C ILE A 220 6.92 -1.94 7.22
N PHE A 221 6.60 -2.59 8.33
CA PHE A 221 5.57 -2.15 9.27
C PHE A 221 6.21 -1.64 10.56
N CYS A 222 6.06 -0.37 10.84
CA CYS A 222 6.67 0.30 11.99
C CYS A 222 5.61 0.71 13.01
N GLY A 223 5.76 0.25 14.26
CA GLY A 223 5.01 0.78 15.39
C GLY A 223 5.51 2.16 15.81
N GLN A 224 4.83 2.79 16.78
CA GLN A 224 5.25 4.08 17.36
C GLN A 224 5.39 5.21 16.33
N GLY A 225 4.63 5.14 15.23
CA GLY A 225 4.79 6.03 14.06
C GLY A 225 4.63 7.51 14.35
N GLU A 226 3.96 7.89 15.44
CA GLU A 226 3.81 9.30 15.82
C GLU A 226 5.12 9.94 16.33
N LEU A 227 6.10 9.14 16.76
CA LEU A 227 7.39 9.64 17.24
C LEU A 227 8.21 10.32 16.13
N PHE A 228 8.00 9.97 14.87
CA PHE A 228 8.70 10.60 13.75
C PHE A 228 8.38 12.08 13.56
N ARG A 229 7.39 12.63 14.24
CA ARG A 229 7.07 14.08 14.22
C ARG A 229 7.63 14.84 15.42
N VAL A 230 8.22 14.15 16.41
CA VAL A 230 8.71 14.73 17.66
C VAL A 230 10.17 15.13 17.50
N PRO A 231 10.53 16.44 17.46
CA PRO A 231 11.89 16.88 17.19
C PRO A 231 12.92 16.39 18.22
N GLU A 232 12.50 16.28 19.48
CA GLU A 232 13.35 15.84 20.60
C GLU A 232 13.78 14.38 20.48
N LEU A 233 13.03 13.58 19.71
CA LEU A 233 13.30 12.17 19.48
C LEU A 233 14.01 11.89 18.15
N LYS A 234 14.44 12.97 17.46
CA LYS A 234 15.01 12.90 16.11
C LYS A 234 16.20 11.94 16.02
N ALA A 235 17.09 11.92 17.01
CA ALA A 235 18.26 11.04 16.99
C ALA A 235 17.84 9.57 16.85
N ARG A 236 16.89 9.11 17.66
CA ARG A 236 16.40 7.71 17.63
C ARG A 236 15.61 7.40 16.37
N THR A 237 14.79 8.34 15.89
CA THR A 237 14.04 8.14 14.65
C THR A 237 14.95 8.16 13.43
N ASP A 238 16.02 8.94 13.40
CA ASP A 238 17.02 8.96 12.33
C ASP A 238 17.80 7.62 12.27
N GLU A 239 18.15 7.01 13.42
CA GLU A 239 18.73 5.66 13.44
C GLU A 239 17.83 4.62 12.78
N TYR A 240 16.51 4.67 13.05
CA TYR A 240 15.55 3.79 12.40
C TYR A 240 15.44 4.08 10.90
N LEU A 241 15.42 5.35 10.51
CA LEU A 241 15.40 5.72 9.09
C LEU A 241 16.66 5.25 8.36
N GLU A 242 17.81 5.17 9.03
CA GLU A 242 19.02 4.58 8.44
C GLU A 242 18.86 3.06 8.21
N CYS A 243 18.21 2.33 9.12
CA CYS A 243 17.88 0.92 8.89
C CYS A 243 16.95 0.77 7.66
N VAL A 244 15.98 1.69 7.49
CA VAL A 244 15.09 1.71 6.32
C VAL A 244 15.88 2.04 5.04
N ARG A 245 16.83 2.97 5.10
CA ARG A 245 17.70 3.31 3.95
C ARG A 245 18.58 2.11 3.57
N GLN A 246 19.13 1.41 4.55
CA GLN A 246 19.88 0.17 4.31
C GLN A 246 19.04 -0.90 3.63
N ALA A 247 17.78 -1.07 4.04
CA ALA A 247 16.84 -1.98 3.35
C ALA A 247 16.60 -1.57 1.88
N GLY A 248 16.58 -0.26 1.61
CA GLY A 248 16.51 0.27 0.23
C GLY A 248 17.72 -0.09 -0.62
N ARG A 249 18.95 0.01 -0.05
CA ARG A 249 20.19 -0.42 -0.73
C ARG A 249 20.16 -1.92 -1.06
N GLU A 250 19.76 -2.74 -0.09
CA GLU A 250 19.65 -4.20 -0.29
C GLU A 250 18.61 -4.53 -1.37
N TYR A 251 17.47 -3.84 -1.34
CA TYR A 251 16.41 -4.05 -2.33
C TYR A 251 16.88 -3.70 -3.75
N ALA A 252 17.61 -2.60 -3.92
CA ALA A 252 18.15 -2.23 -5.22
C ALA A 252 19.12 -3.28 -5.77
N GLN A 253 19.90 -3.95 -4.90
CA GLN A 253 20.88 -4.96 -5.30
C GLN A 253 20.28 -6.34 -5.53
N LYS A 254 19.28 -6.74 -4.70
CA LYS A 254 18.80 -8.14 -4.61
C LYS A 254 17.32 -8.29 -4.92
N GLN A 255 16.62 -7.17 -5.06
CA GLN A 255 15.15 -7.11 -5.22
C GLN A 255 14.38 -7.78 -4.06
N ALA A 256 15.02 -7.85 -2.90
CA ALA A 256 14.50 -8.41 -1.66
C ALA A 256 15.15 -7.73 -0.46
N ILE A 257 14.46 -7.74 0.68
CA ILE A 257 14.97 -7.30 1.97
C ILE A 257 15.42 -8.53 2.75
N SER A 258 16.67 -8.55 3.25
CA SER A 258 17.19 -9.67 4.04
C SER A 258 16.42 -9.85 5.35
N GLU A 259 16.42 -11.07 5.90
CA GLU A 259 15.79 -11.32 7.22
C GLU A 259 16.47 -10.53 8.33
N ASP A 260 17.80 -10.37 8.28
CA ASP A 260 18.54 -9.54 9.25
C ASP A 260 18.06 -8.07 9.21
N ALA A 261 17.83 -7.51 8.02
CA ALA A 261 17.28 -6.17 7.89
C ALA A 261 15.83 -6.11 8.40
N LYS A 262 15.01 -7.13 8.08
CA LYS A 262 13.63 -7.22 8.59
C LYS A 262 13.58 -7.33 10.11
N GLU A 263 14.48 -8.05 10.74
CA GLU A 263 14.58 -8.13 12.21
C GLU A 263 14.87 -6.76 12.83
N LYS A 264 15.85 -6.03 12.31
CA LYS A 264 16.14 -4.64 12.74
C LYS A 264 14.96 -3.71 12.56
N LEU A 265 14.21 -3.84 11.45
CA LEU A 265 13.02 -3.03 11.18
C LEU A 265 11.82 -3.38 12.08
N ARG A 266 11.84 -4.55 12.74
CA ARG A 266 10.84 -4.94 13.76
C ARG A 266 11.18 -4.45 15.16
N GLU A 267 12.40 -3.95 15.39
CA GLU A 267 12.80 -3.42 16.69
C GLU A 267 11.94 -2.21 17.08
N LEU A 268 11.65 -2.12 18.38
CA LEU A 268 10.91 -1.00 18.92
C LEU A 268 11.80 0.26 18.94
N LEU A 269 11.23 1.41 18.61
CA LEU A 269 11.91 2.70 18.79
C LEU A 269 12.21 2.94 20.28
N TYR A 270 11.21 2.69 21.14
CA TYR A 270 11.34 2.76 22.60
C TYR A 270 10.65 1.55 23.24
N PRO A 271 11.10 1.13 24.45
CA PRO A 271 10.42 0.11 25.24
C PRO A 271 8.94 0.48 25.44
N ARG A 272 8.10 -0.54 25.58
CA ARG A 272 6.65 -0.38 25.64
C ARG A 272 6.21 0.59 26.74
N ASP A 273 6.73 0.43 27.95
CA ASP A 273 6.36 1.25 29.11
C ASP A 273 6.78 2.72 28.93
N VAL A 274 7.89 2.98 28.26
CA VAL A 274 8.36 4.33 27.93
C VAL A 274 7.45 4.96 26.87
N PHE A 275 7.15 4.21 25.81
CA PHE A 275 6.26 4.69 24.74
C PHE A 275 4.85 4.99 25.25
N GLU A 276 4.26 4.09 26.06
CA GLU A 276 2.92 4.29 26.61
C GLU A 276 2.86 5.54 27.52
N LYS A 277 3.90 5.79 28.34
CA LYS A 277 3.99 7.02 29.13
C LYS A 277 4.10 8.27 28.27
N MET A 278 4.91 8.24 27.20
CA MET A 278 5.02 9.37 26.27
C MET A 278 3.70 9.61 25.54
N ALA A 279 3.00 8.56 25.11
CA ALA A 279 1.71 8.65 24.45
C ALA A 279 0.65 9.24 25.40
N ASP A 280 0.52 8.71 26.62
CA ASP A 280 -0.41 9.22 27.63
C ASP A 280 -0.14 10.70 27.93
N ALA A 281 1.13 11.07 28.13
CA ALA A 281 1.52 12.47 28.36
C ALA A 281 1.17 13.38 27.17
N SER A 282 1.32 12.90 25.94
CA SER A 282 0.96 13.67 24.73
C SER A 282 -0.54 13.98 24.61
N TRP A 283 -1.37 13.15 25.25
CA TRP A 283 -2.82 13.33 25.34
C TRP A 283 -3.26 14.05 26.63
N GLY A 284 -2.31 14.43 27.50
CA GLY A 284 -2.63 15.00 28.81
C GLY A 284 -3.27 14.02 29.78
N VAL A 285 -3.05 12.72 29.56
CA VAL A 285 -3.59 11.65 30.43
C VAL A 285 -2.51 11.24 31.42
N GLU A 286 -2.76 11.52 32.72
CA GLU A 286 -1.97 10.98 33.82
C GLU A 286 -2.68 9.74 34.37
N LYS A 287 -2.14 8.55 34.14
CA LYS A 287 -2.59 7.34 34.84
C LYS A 287 -2.17 7.42 36.31
N LYS A 288 -3.11 7.74 37.19
CA LYS A 288 -2.90 7.53 38.64
C LYS A 288 -2.85 6.03 38.89
N SER A 289 -1.75 5.56 39.47
CA SER A 289 -1.57 4.17 39.83
C SER A 289 -2.70 3.71 40.74
N GLY A 290 -3.61 2.85 40.25
CA GLY A 290 -4.64 2.19 41.04
C GLY A 290 -6.08 2.67 40.86
N GLU A 291 -6.35 3.82 40.27
CA GLU A 291 -7.73 4.25 39.96
C GLU A 291 -8.02 4.03 38.46
N LYS A 292 -9.13 3.35 38.18
CA LYS A 292 -9.70 3.38 36.83
C LYS A 292 -10.13 4.81 36.54
N GLU A 293 -9.43 5.50 35.67
CA GLU A 293 -9.81 6.84 35.24
C GLU A 293 -11.23 6.81 34.68
N ASP A 294 -12.04 7.81 35.03
CA ASP A 294 -13.40 7.93 34.49
C ASP A 294 -13.29 8.08 32.96
N PRO A 295 -13.82 7.13 32.17
CA PRO A 295 -13.70 7.17 30.70
C PRO A 295 -14.25 8.45 30.09
N VAL A 296 -15.24 9.06 30.75
CA VAL A 296 -15.89 10.29 30.32
C VAL A 296 -14.98 11.49 30.52
N LEU A 297 -14.26 11.55 31.65
CA LEU A 297 -13.29 12.61 31.92
C LEU A 297 -12.13 12.53 30.95
N THR A 298 -11.64 11.32 30.67
CA THR A 298 -10.59 11.06 29.69
C THR A 298 -11.00 11.53 28.30
N PHE A 299 -12.22 11.19 27.85
CA PHE A 299 -12.76 11.62 26.57
C PHE A 299 -12.91 13.15 26.49
N THR A 300 -13.41 13.78 27.56
CA THR A 300 -13.56 15.25 27.61
C THR A 300 -12.22 15.98 27.51
N ARG A 301 -11.16 15.46 28.16
CA ARG A 301 -9.80 16.00 28.05
C ARG A 301 -9.22 15.84 26.65
N GLN A 302 -9.49 14.71 26.00
CA GLN A 302 -9.06 14.48 24.60
C GLN A 302 -9.74 15.47 23.65
N MET A 303 -11.02 15.78 23.84
CA MET A 303 -11.71 16.80 23.04
C MET A 303 -11.07 18.19 23.21
N ALA A 304 -10.67 18.54 24.43
CA ALA A 304 -9.96 19.80 24.68
C ALA A 304 -8.63 19.89 23.94
N ALA A 305 -7.86 18.78 23.89
CA ALA A 305 -6.59 18.72 23.21
C ALA A 305 -6.70 18.79 21.67
N LEU A 306 -7.86 18.44 21.12
CA LEU A 306 -8.14 18.50 19.67
C LEU A 306 -8.67 19.87 19.22
N TYR A 307 -8.90 20.80 20.15
CA TYR A 307 -9.39 22.13 19.82
C TYR A 307 -8.38 22.89 18.95
N ASN A 308 -8.84 23.34 17.79
CA ASN A 308 -8.01 24.15 16.89
C ASN A 308 -8.03 25.63 17.32
N LYS A 309 -6.93 26.09 17.90
CA LYS A 309 -6.75 27.47 18.35
C LYS A 309 -6.88 28.51 17.23
N ASP A 310 -6.55 28.12 16.00
CA ASP A 310 -6.63 29.03 14.83
C ASP A 310 -8.09 29.34 14.44
N SER A 311 -9.04 28.56 14.94
CA SER A 311 -10.48 28.79 14.75
C SER A 311 -11.11 29.67 15.85
N PHE A 312 -10.31 30.17 16.77
CA PHE A 312 -10.81 30.99 17.88
C PHE A 312 -11.14 32.42 17.41
N ASP A 313 -12.40 32.78 17.51
CA ASP A 313 -12.92 34.09 17.08
C ASP A 313 -12.86 35.19 18.17
N GLN A 314 -12.03 35.01 19.19
CA GLN A 314 -11.86 35.87 20.36
C GLN A 314 -13.09 36.05 21.22
N LYS A 315 -14.12 35.22 21.07
CA LYS A 315 -15.30 35.23 21.92
C LYS A 315 -15.20 34.19 23.03
N GLU A 316 -15.48 34.60 24.24
CA GLU A 316 -15.57 33.69 25.37
C GLU A 316 -16.69 32.69 25.13
N ARG A 317 -16.38 31.41 25.16
CA ARG A 317 -17.33 30.31 25.00
C ARG A 317 -17.06 29.25 26.04
N VAL A 318 -18.15 28.78 26.63
CA VAL A 318 -18.14 27.61 27.52
C VAL A 318 -18.93 26.50 26.84
N LEU A 319 -18.28 25.38 26.60
CA LEU A 319 -18.93 24.16 26.11
C LEU A 319 -19.32 23.31 27.32
N GLU A 320 -20.61 23.09 27.53
CA GLU A 320 -21.11 22.13 28.51
C GLU A 320 -21.45 20.83 27.83
N ILE A 321 -20.78 19.74 28.22
CA ILE A 321 -21.04 18.39 27.75
C ILE A 321 -21.79 17.63 28.82
N ARG A 322 -23.03 17.22 28.54
CA ARG A 322 -23.87 16.43 29.43
C ARG A 322 -24.01 15.01 28.96
N TYR A 323 -23.64 14.08 29.80
CA TYR A 323 -23.85 12.65 29.59
C TYR A 323 -25.07 12.23 30.39
N THR A 324 -26.25 12.28 29.77
CA THR A 324 -27.56 12.11 30.43
C THR A 324 -27.77 10.73 31.02
N ASP A 325 -27.22 9.71 30.37
CA ASP A 325 -27.23 8.31 30.78
C ASP A 325 -26.33 8.04 32.01
N LEU A 326 -25.31 8.87 32.22
CA LEU A 326 -24.38 8.75 33.33
C LEU A 326 -24.62 9.79 34.43
N GLY A 327 -25.58 10.71 34.26
CA GLY A 327 -25.86 11.79 35.20
C GLY A 327 -24.68 12.74 35.45
N LYS A 328 -23.74 12.85 34.49
CA LYS A 328 -22.51 13.63 34.61
C LYS A 328 -22.52 14.79 33.63
N ALA A 329 -21.98 15.93 34.05
CA ALA A 329 -21.76 17.09 33.19
C ALA A 329 -20.37 17.67 33.43
N TRP A 330 -19.71 18.13 32.37
CA TRP A 330 -18.44 18.84 32.43
C TRP A 330 -18.54 20.13 31.62
N GLN A 331 -17.90 21.16 32.15
CA GLN A 331 -17.77 22.44 31.47
C GLN A 331 -16.34 22.61 30.95
N LEU A 332 -16.20 22.92 29.67
CA LEU A 332 -14.96 23.23 29.01
C LEU A 332 -14.93 24.73 28.71
N SER A 333 -14.02 25.46 29.34
CA SER A 333 -13.77 26.86 28.98
C SER A 333 -12.81 26.93 27.82
N LEU A 334 -13.22 27.48 26.68
CA LEU A 334 -12.42 27.63 25.50
C LEU A 334 -11.45 28.81 25.51
N ILE A 335 -11.39 29.55 26.63
CA ILE A 335 -10.49 30.69 26.80
C ILE A 335 -9.07 30.27 27.21
N HIS A 336 -8.94 29.11 27.84
CA HIS A 336 -7.69 28.65 28.47
C HIS A 336 -7.06 27.44 27.80
N ILE A 337 -7.47 27.11 26.55
CA ILE A 337 -6.91 26.00 25.79
C ILE A 337 -5.87 26.47 24.78
#